data_ed053d0f38e89b6360133bb1f586c294
#
_entry.id   ed053d0f38e89b6360133bb1f586c294
#
_cell.length_a   1.000
_cell.length_b   1.000
_cell.length_c   1.000
_cell.angle_alpha   90.00
_cell.angle_beta   90.00
_cell.angle_gamma   90.00
#
_symmetry.space_group_name_H-M   'P 1'
#
loop_
_entity.id
_entity.type
_entity.pdbx_description
1 polymer ?
#
loop_
_entity_poly.entity_id
_entity_poly.type
_entity_poly.pdbx_seq_one_letter_code
_entity_poly.pdbx_strand_id
1 'polypeptide(L)'
;MLLNTQNINEITDFLNTLSFNDFKNIVEQYSNKNNANFDTQMETMVTMSLQSRLNKLGVNCTCPKCNSALKVKNGKRKNGIQEYKCKECGTKFSAFTNTILEKTRWHWDIWVKVLEMTINNFSIKKMVNILENDYGCTNINEKTVWLWRMKLIHSIATLPMPKLNGVIQVDETFIRESQKGSRELVSYINGEERTARYGRVSSKYGIMGTEFATVTTAIDSSGYSVCKVTGLGKLTNEMFIDLFSDYFDNPSYICSDGNLVYEKYCEIFNIPHYIKPSNYSDILLKNGYDDCKTVEDREKLMLKLYNNDLIDKITYKGKLNYIEFKNLKTNNNLSLARVNELHKDLKKFIYRDKTNVSTKYLEDYIGFFTYLKNWKVRFNRYPNSKKDIEQIFEEILTAKVNYTINDIKTKELDLPKPSGKYMNILIEETKKVREITRNKYFKFNEEDGVVTFNKREYLLDIPRYKLYNLCKEYNIKRFRKLAIWSIVTLLLKQSDIDIKIYQLLEKDRYLRNNVEKKSNRNL
;
A
#
# COMPACT_ATOMS: atom_id res chain seq x y z
N MET A 1 -15.79 18.53 -38.42
CA MET A 1 -16.28 17.19 -38.09
C MET A 1 -16.05 16.99 -36.59
N LEU A 2 -17.09 17.09 -35.77
CA LEU A 2 -16.99 16.88 -34.32
C LEU A 2 -16.89 15.36 -34.10
N LEU A 3 -15.75 14.92 -33.56
CA LEU A 3 -15.58 13.54 -33.13
C LEU A 3 -16.52 13.29 -31.94
N ASN A 4 -17.43 12.35 -32.12
CA ASN A 4 -18.35 11.92 -31.07
C ASN A 4 -17.55 11.16 -29.98
N THR A 5 -17.93 11.27 -28.72
CA THR A 5 -17.26 10.61 -27.57
C THR A 5 -17.09 9.10 -27.77
N GLN A 6 -17.99 8.46 -28.51
CA GLN A 6 -17.93 7.06 -28.85
C GLN A 6 -16.74 6.73 -29.78
N ASN A 7 -16.46 7.57 -30.76
CA ASN A 7 -15.30 7.41 -31.66
C ASN A 7 -13.96 7.66 -30.97
N ILE A 8 -13.93 8.48 -29.92
CA ILE A 8 -12.71 8.74 -29.14
C ILE A 8 -12.35 7.51 -28.30
N ASN A 9 -13.34 6.84 -27.72
CA ASN A 9 -13.13 5.62 -26.94
C ASN A 9 -12.64 4.46 -27.83
N GLU A 10 -13.24 4.26 -29.00
CA GLU A 10 -12.82 3.24 -29.97
C GLU A 10 -11.39 3.47 -30.47
N ILE A 11 -11.00 4.73 -30.71
CA ILE A 11 -9.63 5.09 -31.10
C ILE A 11 -8.66 4.88 -29.93
N THR A 12 -9.07 5.21 -28.72
CA THR A 12 -8.25 5.01 -27.52
C THR A 12 -8.03 3.52 -27.24
N ASP A 13 -9.07 2.70 -27.38
CA ASP A 13 -8.99 1.25 -27.22
C ASP A 13 -8.11 0.61 -28.31
N PHE A 14 -8.22 1.05 -29.54
CA PHE A 14 -7.33 0.63 -30.62
C PHE A 14 -5.88 1.00 -30.36
N LEU A 15 -5.60 2.23 -29.93
CA LEU A 15 -4.24 2.69 -29.60
C LEU A 15 -3.62 1.90 -28.43
N ASN A 16 -4.44 1.47 -27.46
CA ASN A 16 -4.01 0.66 -26.33
C ASN A 16 -3.68 -0.80 -26.71
N THR A 17 -4.17 -1.29 -27.87
CA THR A 17 -3.85 -2.64 -28.38
C THR A 17 -2.54 -2.69 -29.18
N LEU A 18 -1.99 -1.53 -29.58
CA LEU A 18 -0.79 -1.46 -30.39
C LEU A 18 0.48 -1.69 -29.56
N SER A 19 1.44 -2.43 -30.10
CA SER A 19 2.78 -2.44 -29.55
C SER A 19 3.45 -1.06 -29.67
N PHE A 20 4.38 -0.74 -28.80
CA PHE A 20 5.13 0.55 -28.86
C PHE A 20 5.76 0.78 -30.25
N ASN A 21 6.25 -0.27 -30.90
CA ASN A 21 6.84 -0.18 -32.24
C ASN A 21 5.79 0.10 -33.33
N ASP A 22 4.60 -0.51 -33.24
CA ASP A 22 3.51 -0.25 -34.17
C ASP A 22 2.97 1.17 -34.01
N PHE A 23 2.81 1.63 -32.77
CA PHE A 23 2.44 3.01 -32.49
C PHE A 23 3.47 4.00 -33.05
N LYS A 24 4.76 3.74 -32.84
CA LYS A 24 5.85 4.56 -33.41
C LYS A 24 5.79 4.60 -34.94
N ASN A 25 5.60 3.46 -35.58
CA ASN A 25 5.49 3.36 -37.04
C ASN A 25 4.28 4.13 -37.60
N ILE A 26 3.13 4.08 -36.91
CA ILE A 26 1.92 4.83 -37.30
C ILE A 26 2.17 6.33 -37.17
N VAL A 27 2.81 6.77 -36.06
CA VAL A 27 3.16 8.18 -35.85
C VAL A 27 4.16 8.67 -36.90
N GLU A 28 5.19 7.87 -37.24
CA GLU A 28 6.16 8.20 -38.28
C GLU A 28 5.54 8.24 -39.68
N GLN A 29 4.63 7.33 -40.01
CA GLN A 29 3.90 7.34 -41.29
C GLN A 29 2.95 8.54 -41.41
N TYR A 30 2.32 8.94 -40.29
CA TYR A 30 1.42 10.09 -40.26
C TYR A 30 2.20 11.41 -40.33
N SER A 31 3.35 11.49 -39.68
CA SER A 31 4.28 12.63 -39.72
C SER A 31 4.88 12.84 -41.11
N ASN A 32 5.23 11.74 -41.81
CA ASN A 32 5.75 11.79 -43.16
C ASN A 32 4.68 12.17 -44.22
N LYS A 33 3.39 11.91 -43.96
CA LYS A 33 2.29 12.28 -44.87
C LYS A 33 1.81 13.72 -44.73
N ASN A 34 1.97 14.33 -43.55
CA ASN A 34 1.45 15.66 -43.20
C ASN A 34 2.57 16.66 -42.92
N ASN A 35 3.57 16.74 -43.80
CA ASN A 35 4.70 17.67 -43.68
C ASN A 35 4.39 18.98 -42.96
N ALA A 36 5.12 19.28 -41.92
CA ALA A 36 5.37 20.53 -41.26
C ALA A 36 4.48 21.02 -40.11
N ASN A 37 3.27 20.52 -39.87
CA ASN A 37 2.40 21.13 -38.82
C ASN A 37 2.40 20.43 -37.46
N PHE A 38 2.62 19.11 -37.40
CA PHE A 38 2.53 18.36 -36.15
C PHE A 38 3.83 18.48 -35.32
N ASP A 39 4.98 18.34 -35.98
CA ASP A 39 6.28 18.51 -35.29
C ASP A 39 6.45 19.93 -34.79
N THR A 40 6.04 20.93 -35.57
CA THR A 40 6.07 22.34 -35.16
C THR A 40 5.07 22.64 -34.03
N GLN A 41 3.92 21.97 -33.97
CA GLN A 41 2.98 22.10 -32.85
C GLN A 41 3.46 21.36 -31.60
N MET A 42 4.05 20.17 -31.75
CA MET A 42 4.68 19.43 -30.64
C MET A 42 5.93 20.15 -30.14
N GLU A 43 6.82 20.61 -31.01
CA GLU A 43 7.97 21.43 -30.64
C GLU A 43 7.56 22.78 -30.01
N THR A 44 6.51 23.44 -30.51
CA THR A 44 5.96 24.65 -29.90
C THR A 44 5.32 24.38 -28.54
N MET A 45 4.68 23.24 -28.33
CA MET A 45 4.22 22.82 -27.00
C MET A 45 5.38 22.51 -26.07
N VAL A 46 6.42 21.84 -26.56
CA VAL A 46 7.64 21.51 -25.79
C VAL A 46 8.47 22.77 -25.48
N THR A 47 8.43 23.79 -26.31
CA THR A 47 9.19 25.05 -26.14
C THR A 47 8.41 26.16 -25.45
N MET A 48 7.10 25.99 -25.19
CA MET A 48 6.32 26.97 -24.44
C MET A 48 6.90 27.19 -23.05
N SER A 49 7.13 28.44 -22.69
CA SER A 49 7.55 28.78 -21.33
C SER A 49 6.53 28.30 -20.31
N LEU A 50 6.98 27.94 -19.12
CA LEU A 50 6.10 27.54 -18.00
C LEU A 50 5.02 28.61 -17.73
N GLN A 51 5.38 29.88 -17.81
CA GLN A 51 4.43 31.02 -17.71
C GLN A 51 3.27 30.90 -18.72
N SER A 52 3.56 30.52 -19.96
CA SER A 52 2.54 30.36 -21.01
C SER A 52 1.66 29.16 -20.72
N ARG A 53 2.23 28.06 -20.23
CA ARG A 53 1.49 26.84 -19.83
C ARG A 53 0.58 27.12 -18.62
N LEU A 54 1.07 27.83 -17.60
CA LEU A 54 0.26 28.25 -16.44
C LEU A 54 -0.89 29.18 -16.84
N ASN A 55 -0.67 30.08 -17.81
CA ASN A 55 -1.74 30.92 -18.35
C ASN A 55 -2.79 30.08 -19.09
N LYS A 56 -2.40 29.05 -19.86
CA LYS A 56 -3.34 28.12 -20.50
C LYS A 56 -4.18 27.36 -19.48
N LEU A 57 -3.61 26.90 -18.37
CA LEU A 57 -4.39 26.29 -17.28
C LEU A 57 -5.48 27.24 -16.77
N GLY A 58 -5.18 28.54 -16.66
CA GLY A 58 -6.16 29.56 -16.28
C GLY A 58 -7.28 29.75 -17.32
N VAL A 59 -6.95 29.70 -18.61
CA VAL A 59 -7.96 29.78 -19.69
C VAL A 59 -8.96 28.64 -19.60
N ASN A 60 -8.50 27.44 -19.27
CA ASN A 60 -9.33 26.23 -19.19
C ASN A 60 -10.10 26.08 -17.86
N CYS A 61 -9.80 26.92 -16.83
CA CYS A 61 -10.52 26.85 -15.57
C CYS A 61 -11.96 27.35 -15.69
N THR A 62 -12.92 26.65 -15.07
CA THR A 62 -14.26 27.14 -14.80
C THR A 62 -14.32 27.94 -13.51
N CYS A 63 -15.41 28.66 -13.26
CA CYS A 63 -15.64 29.36 -12.00
C CYS A 63 -15.71 28.38 -10.82
N PRO A 64 -14.91 28.53 -9.76
CA PRO A 64 -14.92 27.60 -8.63
C PRO A 64 -16.19 27.68 -7.76
N LYS A 65 -17.04 28.70 -7.96
CA LYS A 65 -18.27 28.88 -7.20
C LYS A 65 -19.50 28.35 -7.92
N CYS A 66 -19.64 28.61 -9.22
CA CYS A 66 -20.84 28.28 -10.00
C CYS A 66 -20.55 27.37 -11.20
N ASN A 67 -19.32 26.90 -11.38
CA ASN A 67 -18.84 26.05 -12.48
C ASN A 67 -19.04 26.64 -13.91
N SER A 68 -19.45 27.91 -14.03
CA SER A 68 -19.61 28.57 -15.31
C SER A 68 -18.28 28.73 -16.04
N ALA A 69 -18.27 28.48 -17.35
CA ALA A 69 -17.14 28.75 -18.25
C ALA A 69 -17.08 30.22 -18.68
N LEU A 70 -18.17 31.00 -18.48
CA LEU A 70 -18.27 32.40 -18.91
C LEU A 70 -17.47 33.30 -17.98
N LYS A 71 -16.34 33.80 -18.47
CA LYS A 71 -15.42 34.65 -17.72
C LYS A 71 -14.78 35.74 -18.58
N VAL A 72 -14.32 36.77 -17.93
CA VAL A 72 -13.52 37.83 -18.56
C VAL A 72 -12.19 37.98 -17.84
N LYS A 73 -11.17 38.45 -18.56
CA LYS A 73 -9.88 38.78 -17.96
C LYS A 73 -10.06 39.96 -17.00
N ASN A 74 -9.50 39.85 -15.80
CA ASN A 74 -9.58 40.87 -14.74
C ASN A 74 -8.18 41.30 -14.28
N GLY A 75 -7.28 41.59 -15.23
CA GLY A 75 -5.92 42.00 -14.95
C GLY A 75 -5.01 40.81 -14.56
N LYS A 76 -3.78 41.15 -14.15
CA LYS A 76 -2.78 40.17 -13.66
C LYS A 76 -2.52 40.42 -12.19
N ARG A 77 -2.35 39.32 -11.43
CA ARG A 77 -1.89 39.39 -10.04
C ARG A 77 -0.40 39.78 -9.97
N LYS A 78 0.06 40.21 -8.80
CA LYS A 78 1.49 40.58 -8.59
C LYS A 78 2.46 39.44 -8.94
N ASN A 79 2.02 38.20 -8.88
CA ASN A 79 2.80 37.00 -9.27
C ASN A 79 2.75 36.70 -10.78
N GLY A 80 2.28 37.62 -11.62
CA GLY A 80 2.25 37.51 -13.08
C GLY A 80 1.11 36.68 -13.67
N ILE A 81 0.30 36.00 -12.82
CA ILE A 81 -0.78 35.09 -13.26
C ILE A 81 -2.04 35.89 -13.61
N GLN A 82 -2.66 35.53 -14.74
CA GLN A 82 -3.91 36.13 -15.21
C GLN A 82 -5.04 35.85 -14.21
N GLU A 83 -5.71 36.90 -13.74
CA GLU A 83 -6.95 36.82 -12.96
C GLU A 83 -8.16 36.88 -13.90
N TYR A 84 -9.20 36.15 -13.57
CA TYR A 84 -10.49 36.10 -14.26
C TYR A 84 -11.61 36.51 -13.32
N LYS A 85 -12.69 37.08 -13.89
CA LYS A 85 -13.95 37.37 -13.19
C LYS A 85 -15.06 36.60 -13.89
N CYS A 86 -15.83 35.81 -13.14
CA CYS A 86 -17.01 35.11 -13.65
C CYS A 86 -18.08 36.13 -14.06
N LYS A 87 -18.68 35.95 -15.23
CA LYS A 87 -19.77 36.80 -15.72
C LYS A 87 -21.09 36.57 -14.97
N GLU A 88 -21.32 35.35 -14.46
CA GLU A 88 -22.58 35.00 -13.79
C GLU A 88 -22.58 35.37 -12.32
N CYS A 89 -21.57 34.96 -11.54
CA CYS A 89 -21.56 35.16 -10.10
C CYS A 89 -20.57 36.22 -9.60
N GLY A 90 -19.81 36.86 -10.51
CA GLY A 90 -18.85 37.90 -10.16
C GLY A 90 -17.57 37.43 -9.45
N THR A 91 -17.44 36.13 -9.15
CA THR A 91 -16.28 35.57 -8.42
C THR A 91 -14.99 35.76 -9.20
N LYS A 92 -13.94 36.25 -8.52
CA LYS A 92 -12.59 36.38 -9.09
C LYS A 92 -11.77 35.12 -8.82
N PHE A 93 -11.08 34.60 -9.83
CA PHE A 93 -10.28 33.40 -9.73
C PHE A 93 -9.12 33.38 -10.70
N SER A 94 -8.19 32.46 -10.55
CA SER A 94 -7.02 32.26 -11.41
C SER A 94 -6.67 30.78 -11.51
N ALA A 95 -5.65 30.42 -12.28
CA ALA A 95 -5.09 29.08 -12.32
C ALA A 95 -4.70 28.52 -10.94
N PHE A 96 -4.37 29.39 -10.00
CA PHE A 96 -3.96 29.02 -8.65
C PHE A 96 -5.11 28.88 -7.63
N THR A 97 -6.34 29.22 -8.03
CA THR A 97 -7.49 29.07 -7.13
C THR A 97 -7.75 27.59 -6.87
N ASN A 98 -8.04 27.24 -5.63
CA ASN A 98 -8.18 25.85 -5.13
C ASN A 98 -6.90 25.01 -5.33
N THR A 99 -5.73 25.63 -5.27
CA THR A 99 -4.44 24.95 -5.26
C THR A 99 -3.63 25.35 -4.03
N ILE A 100 -2.53 24.65 -3.78
CA ILE A 100 -1.58 25.00 -2.71
C ILE A 100 -1.00 26.42 -2.85
N LEU A 101 -1.08 27.01 -4.04
CA LEU A 101 -0.62 28.37 -4.33
C LEU A 101 -1.70 29.43 -4.16
N GLU A 102 -2.90 29.06 -3.74
CA GLU A 102 -3.95 30.02 -3.47
C GLU A 102 -3.48 31.04 -2.42
N LYS A 103 -3.73 32.34 -2.69
CA LYS A 103 -3.32 33.47 -1.83
C LYS A 103 -1.81 33.62 -1.64
N THR A 104 -0.95 32.92 -2.43
CA THR A 104 0.50 33.18 -2.38
C THR A 104 0.84 34.58 -2.83
N ARG A 105 1.78 35.22 -2.11
CA ARG A 105 2.36 36.53 -2.51
C ARG A 105 3.63 36.40 -3.35
N TRP A 106 4.24 35.21 -3.28
CA TRP A 106 5.48 34.87 -3.94
C TRP A 106 5.24 34.52 -5.40
N HIS A 107 6.17 34.83 -6.25
CA HIS A 107 6.16 34.45 -7.65
C HIS A 107 6.20 32.92 -7.77
N TRP A 108 5.59 32.34 -8.81
CA TRP A 108 5.48 30.91 -8.99
C TRP A 108 6.82 30.18 -9.15
N ASP A 109 7.86 30.86 -9.70
CA ASP A 109 9.22 30.33 -9.88
C ASP A 109 9.90 29.98 -8.55
N ILE A 110 9.62 30.74 -7.49
CA ILE A 110 10.07 30.41 -6.13
C ILE A 110 9.53 29.05 -5.69
N TRP A 111 8.28 28.78 -6.00
CA TRP A 111 7.66 27.49 -5.68
C TRP A 111 8.23 26.35 -6.51
N VAL A 112 8.54 26.57 -7.79
CA VAL A 112 9.25 25.61 -8.65
C VAL A 112 10.63 25.30 -8.06
N LYS A 113 11.36 26.33 -7.58
CA LYS A 113 12.66 26.13 -6.93
C LYS A 113 12.54 25.37 -5.61
N VAL A 114 11.53 25.67 -4.78
CA VAL A 114 11.25 24.92 -3.55
C VAL A 114 10.91 23.46 -3.86
N LEU A 115 10.17 23.19 -4.94
CA LEU A 115 9.87 21.85 -5.42
C LEU A 115 11.15 21.11 -5.83
N GLU A 116 11.99 21.73 -6.65
CA GLU A 116 13.28 21.16 -7.06
C GLU A 116 14.15 20.78 -5.84
N MET A 117 14.32 21.72 -4.91
CA MET A 117 15.09 21.46 -3.69
C MET A 117 14.47 20.38 -2.80
N THR A 118 13.13 20.26 -2.79
CA THR A 118 12.41 19.22 -2.05
C THR A 118 12.65 17.83 -2.63
N ILE A 119 12.59 17.70 -3.95
CA ILE A 119 12.88 16.46 -4.70
C ILE A 119 14.35 16.07 -4.50
N ASN A 120 15.26 17.01 -4.57
CA ASN A 120 16.70 16.79 -4.36
C ASN A 120 17.09 16.64 -2.88
N ASN A 121 16.13 16.57 -1.98
CA ASN A 121 16.32 16.34 -0.55
C ASN A 121 17.23 17.35 0.17
N PHE A 122 17.18 18.64 -0.21
CA PHE A 122 17.95 19.67 0.48
C PHE A 122 17.44 19.89 1.90
N SER A 123 18.34 20.20 2.84
CA SER A 123 17.94 20.58 4.19
C SER A 123 17.20 21.94 4.16
N ILE A 124 16.28 22.15 5.12
CA ILE A 124 15.50 23.39 5.19
C ILE A 124 16.41 24.61 5.29
N LYS A 125 17.46 24.52 6.14
CA LYS A 125 18.45 25.59 6.30
C LYS A 125 19.14 25.94 4.97
N LYS A 126 19.55 24.92 4.19
CA LYS A 126 20.16 25.13 2.87
C LYS A 126 19.17 25.79 1.88
N MET A 127 17.87 25.38 1.95
CA MET A 127 16.84 25.98 1.10
C MET A 127 16.63 27.46 1.42
N VAL A 128 16.58 27.83 2.71
CA VAL A 128 16.47 29.24 3.14
C VAL A 128 17.63 30.04 2.57
N ASN A 129 18.87 29.59 2.77
CA ASN A 129 20.07 30.29 2.27
C ASN A 129 20.03 30.51 0.75
N ILE A 130 19.61 29.50 -0.04
CA ILE A 130 19.49 29.65 -1.50
C ILE A 130 18.40 30.67 -1.87
N LEU A 131 17.24 30.58 -1.19
CA LEU A 131 16.13 31.50 -1.48
C LEU A 131 16.47 32.96 -1.13
N GLU A 132 17.21 33.18 -0.06
CA GLU A 132 17.68 34.54 0.33
C GLU A 132 18.74 35.08 -0.62
N ASN A 133 19.79 34.30 -0.90
CA ASN A 133 20.96 34.78 -1.64
C ASN A 133 20.73 34.83 -3.15
N ASP A 134 20.10 33.78 -3.72
CA ASP A 134 19.99 33.63 -5.17
C ASP A 134 18.66 34.19 -5.73
N TYR A 135 17.62 34.25 -4.88
CA TYR A 135 16.28 34.69 -5.29
C TYR A 135 15.79 35.95 -4.59
N GLY A 136 16.59 36.54 -3.71
CA GLY A 136 16.25 37.78 -3.00
C GLY A 136 15.03 37.67 -2.09
N CYS A 137 14.74 36.49 -1.59
CA CYS A 137 13.60 36.24 -0.70
C CYS A 137 13.90 36.77 0.70
N THR A 138 13.86 38.06 0.92
CA THR A 138 14.07 38.67 2.23
C THR A 138 12.99 38.27 3.23
N ASN A 139 13.38 38.10 4.51
CA ASN A 139 12.47 37.72 5.62
C ASN A 139 11.78 36.34 5.50
N ILE A 140 12.41 35.42 4.79
CA ILE A 140 11.97 34.02 4.79
C ILE A 140 12.66 33.27 5.93
N ASN A 141 11.94 32.35 6.58
CA ASN A 141 12.48 31.55 7.69
C ASN A 141 12.27 30.05 7.47
N GLU A 142 12.99 29.24 8.23
CA GLU A 142 12.94 27.77 8.14
C GLU A 142 11.52 27.22 8.30
N LYS A 143 10.71 27.82 9.18
CA LYS A 143 9.32 27.41 9.41
C LYS A 143 8.46 27.63 8.15
N THR A 144 8.64 28.76 7.48
CA THR A 144 7.91 29.09 6.24
C THR A 144 8.28 28.11 5.13
N VAL A 145 9.59 27.86 4.92
CA VAL A 145 10.07 26.92 3.89
C VAL A 145 9.62 25.50 4.19
N TRP A 146 9.61 25.10 5.48
CA TRP A 146 9.09 23.80 5.89
C TRP A 146 7.59 23.66 5.56
N LEU A 147 6.78 24.69 5.83
CA LEU A 147 5.35 24.68 5.49
C LEU A 147 5.12 24.59 3.97
N TRP A 148 5.93 25.27 3.15
CA TRP A 148 5.86 25.18 1.70
C TRP A 148 6.24 23.76 1.21
N ARG A 149 7.31 23.19 1.76
CA ARG A 149 7.68 21.80 1.49
C ARG A 149 6.54 20.85 1.80
N MET A 150 5.88 20.99 2.94
CA MET A 150 4.76 20.13 3.33
C MET A 150 3.57 20.26 2.38
N LYS A 151 3.26 21.46 1.91
CA LYS A 151 2.23 21.68 0.88
C LYS A 151 2.56 20.92 -0.42
N LEU A 152 3.78 21.00 -0.88
CA LEU A 152 4.24 20.32 -2.10
C LEU A 152 4.24 18.80 -1.94
N ILE A 153 4.77 18.30 -0.83
CA ILE A 153 4.78 16.86 -0.54
C ILE A 153 3.34 16.31 -0.49
N HIS A 154 2.43 16.98 0.21
CA HIS A 154 1.03 16.57 0.28
C HIS A 154 0.38 16.56 -1.11
N SER A 155 0.58 17.62 -1.90
CA SER A 155 0.00 17.68 -3.24
C SER A 155 0.51 16.59 -4.17
N ILE A 156 1.80 16.25 -4.10
CA ILE A 156 2.36 15.13 -4.85
C ILE A 156 1.78 13.79 -4.36
N ALA A 157 1.65 13.62 -3.04
CA ALA A 157 1.12 12.40 -2.45
C ALA A 157 -0.34 12.11 -2.83
N THR A 158 -1.10 13.16 -3.19
CA THR A 158 -2.49 13.06 -3.62
C THR A 158 -2.68 12.92 -5.13
N LEU A 159 -1.60 12.98 -5.92
CA LEU A 159 -1.68 12.71 -7.35
C LEU A 159 -2.11 11.26 -7.62
N PRO A 160 -2.82 11.00 -8.72
CA PRO A 160 -3.26 9.66 -9.07
C PRO A 160 -2.10 8.66 -9.13
N MET A 161 -2.26 7.53 -8.48
CA MET A 161 -1.31 6.43 -8.55
C MET A 161 -1.65 5.51 -9.73
N PRO A 162 -0.65 4.84 -10.33
CA PRO A 162 -0.89 3.90 -11.41
C PRO A 162 -1.66 2.68 -10.92
N LYS A 163 -2.38 2.04 -11.83
CA LYS A 163 -2.91 0.70 -11.65
C LYS A 163 -1.78 -0.32 -11.78
N LEU A 164 -1.80 -1.35 -10.95
CA LEU A 164 -0.84 -2.44 -10.96
C LEU A 164 -1.42 -3.63 -11.72
N ASN A 165 -0.64 -4.27 -12.56
CA ASN A 165 -1.10 -5.39 -13.38
C ASN A 165 -0.09 -6.55 -13.41
N GLY A 166 -0.50 -7.68 -14.01
CA GLY A 166 0.35 -8.85 -14.15
C GLY A 166 0.70 -9.49 -12.81
N VAL A 167 1.99 -9.76 -12.55
CA VAL A 167 2.45 -10.35 -11.28
C VAL A 167 2.70 -9.26 -10.27
N ILE A 168 1.92 -9.23 -9.19
CA ILE A 168 1.99 -8.24 -8.12
C ILE A 168 2.59 -8.88 -6.87
N GLN A 169 3.63 -8.27 -6.31
CA GLN A 169 4.21 -8.64 -5.02
C GLN A 169 3.65 -7.72 -3.94
N VAL A 170 3.16 -8.30 -2.86
CA VAL A 170 2.54 -7.55 -1.74
C VAL A 170 3.16 -7.99 -0.42
N ASP A 171 3.46 -7.04 0.45
CA ASP A 171 3.99 -7.30 1.80
C ASP A 171 3.84 -6.06 2.69
N GLU A 172 3.94 -6.22 4.01
CA GLU A 172 3.93 -5.13 4.96
C GLU A 172 5.34 -4.77 5.42
N THR A 173 5.55 -3.48 5.63
CA THR A 173 6.71 -3.00 6.37
C THR A 173 6.28 -2.11 7.52
N PHE A 174 7.07 -2.12 8.58
CA PHE A 174 6.74 -1.45 9.83
C PHE A 174 7.66 -0.26 10.04
N ILE A 175 7.07 0.93 10.23
CA ILE A 175 7.73 2.18 10.54
C ILE A 175 7.41 2.53 11.99
N ARG A 176 8.42 2.75 12.81
CA ARG A 176 8.19 3.07 14.21
C ARG A 176 7.39 4.36 14.36
N GLU A 177 6.37 4.32 15.22
CA GLU A 177 5.54 5.48 15.53
C GLU A 177 6.42 6.61 16.10
N SER A 178 6.20 7.82 15.61
CA SER A 178 6.97 9.01 15.95
C SER A 178 6.06 10.23 16.04
N GLN A 179 6.24 10.99 17.11
CA GLN A 179 5.62 12.31 17.28
C GLN A 179 6.67 13.42 17.20
N LYS A 180 7.63 13.26 16.26
CA LYS A 180 8.71 14.22 16.04
C LYS A 180 8.16 15.64 15.88
N GLY A 181 8.67 16.57 16.69
CA GLY A 181 8.26 17.98 16.67
C GLY A 181 7.09 18.32 17.59
N SER A 182 6.45 17.33 18.25
CA SER A 182 5.47 17.58 19.32
C SER A 182 6.20 17.80 20.66
N ARG A 183 5.67 18.69 21.48
CA ARG A 183 6.10 18.89 22.87
C ARG A 183 5.29 18.01 23.82
N GLU A 184 4.04 17.79 23.51
CA GLU A 184 3.12 16.92 24.24
C GLU A 184 3.04 15.59 23.51
N LEU A 185 3.43 14.52 24.19
CA LEU A 185 3.45 13.17 23.64
C LEU A 185 2.28 12.39 24.19
N VAL A 186 1.45 11.87 23.30
CA VAL A 186 0.26 11.09 23.68
C VAL A 186 0.32 9.69 23.06
N SER A 187 -0.22 8.73 23.76
CA SER A 187 -0.44 7.39 23.22
C SER A 187 -1.63 7.43 22.25
N TYR A 188 -1.43 7.01 21.01
CA TYR A 188 -2.52 6.92 20.03
C TYR A 188 -3.52 5.78 20.32
N ILE A 189 -3.26 4.98 21.34
CA ILE A 189 -4.16 3.88 21.73
C ILE A 189 -5.23 4.36 22.70
N ASN A 190 -4.82 5.09 23.74
CA ASN A 190 -5.69 5.47 24.87
C ASN A 190 -5.72 6.98 25.13
N GLY A 191 -4.98 7.78 24.36
CA GLY A 191 -4.94 9.23 24.53
C GLY A 191 -4.17 9.73 25.77
N GLU A 192 -3.58 8.82 26.56
CA GLU A 192 -2.82 9.18 27.75
C GLU A 192 -1.44 9.75 27.41
N GLU A 193 -0.93 10.60 28.29
CA GLU A 193 0.43 11.10 28.18
C GLU A 193 1.45 9.95 28.18
N ARG A 194 2.46 10.03 27.34
CA ARG A 194 3.54 9.05 27.28
C ARG A 194 4.90 9.69 27.30
N THR A 195 5.88 8.95 27.79
CA THR A 195 7.29 9.34 27.75
C THR A 195 7.86 9.27 26.33
N ALA A 196 8.90 10.07 26.09
CA ALA A 196 9.63 10.04 24.83
C ALA A 196 10.32 8.67 24.63
N ARG A 197 10.25 8.16 23.38
CA ARG A 197 10.95 6.95 22.97
C ARG A 197 12.22 7.35 22.23
N TYR A 198 13.34 7.13 22.86
CA TYR A 198 14.64 7.45 22.28
C TYR A 198 15.29 6.22 21.66
N GLY A 199 15.85 6.39 20.47
CA GLY A 199 16.76 5.44 19.86
C GLY A 199 16.19 4.04 19.62
N ARG A 200 16.95 3.02 20.07
CA ARG A 200 16.72 1.60 19.77
C ARG A 200 16.01 0.83 20.88
N VAL A 201 15.21 1.50 21.70
CA VAL A 201 14.44 0.80 22.76
C VAL A 201 13.55 -0.25 22.08
N SER A 202 13.62 -1.49 22.58
CA SER A 202 12.78 -2.59 22.08
C SER A 202 11.30 -2.28 22.28
N SER A 203 10.46 -2.75 21.37
CA SER A 203 9.01 -2.64 21.51
C SER A 203 8.52 -3.58 22.60
N LYS A 204 7.57 -3.11 23.43
CA LYS A 204 6.92 -3.92 24.47
C LYS A 204 6.06 -5.04 23.86
N TYR A 205 5.45 -4.80 22.68
CA TYR A 205 4.47 -5.67 22.05
C TYR A 205 4.96 -6.32 20.73
N GLY A 206 6.27 -6.20 20.42
CA GLY A 206 6.82 -6.68 19.15
C GLY A 206 6.52 -5.76 17.96
N ILE A 207 6.92 -6.19 16.78
CA ILE A 207 6.80 -5.39 15.54
C ILE A 207 5.34 -5.17 15.13
N MET A 208 4.46 -6.12 15.40
CA MET A 208 3.03 -6.02 15.10
C MET A 208 2.23 -5.26 16.17
N GLY A 209 2.91 -4.64 17.13
CA GLY A 209 2.27 -3.79 18.13
C GLY A 209 1.95 -2.41 17.60
N THR A 210 1.03 -1.73 18.26
CA THR A 210 0.60 -0.35 17.93
C THR A 210 1.70 0.71 18.07
N GLU A 211 2.90 0.31 18.47
CA GLU A 211 4.11 1.15 18.45
C GLU A 211 4.70 1.32 17.04
N PHE A 212 4.13 0.66 16.04
CA PHE A 212 4.56 0.74 14.65
C PHE A 212 3.38 1.09 13.76
N ALA A 213 3.62 2.02 12.83
CA ALA A 213 2.74 2.23 11.71
C ALA A 213 3.00 1.14 10.67
N THR A 214 1.95 0.45 10.26
CA THR A 214 1.99 -0.56 9.22
C THR A 214 1.85 0.12 7.87
N VAL A 215 2.81 -0.12 7.00
CA VAL A 215 2.81 0.35 5.63
C VAL A 215 2.70 -0.87 4.74
N THR A 216 1.55 -1.04 4.12
CA THR A 216 1.37 -2.08 3.11
C THR A 216 1.86 -1.57 1.76
N THR A 217 2.59 -2.40 1.05
CA THR A 217 3.21 -2.06 -0.23
C THR A 217 2.86 -3.12 -1.26
N ALA A 218 2.56 -2.68 -2.46
CA ALA A 218 2.36 -3.52 -3.63
C ALA A 218 3.24 -3.03 -4.77
N ILE A 219 3.85 -3.94 -5.50
CA ILE A 219 4.68 -3.63 -6.67
C ILE A 219 4.46 -4.66 -7.77
N ASP A 220 4.28 -4.21 -8.99
CA ASP A 220 4.07 -5.10 -10.14
C ASP A 220 5.38 -5.50 -10.85
N SER A 221 5.24 -6.33 -11.87
CA SER A 221 6.38 -6.81 -12.66
C SER A 221 7.06 -5.70 -13.48
N SER A 222 6.38 -4.61 -13.79
CA SER A 222 6.92 -3.43 -14.47
C SER A 222 7.68 -2.51 -13.51
N GLY A 223 7.48 -2.67 -12.20
CA GLY A 223 8.09 -1.87 -11.15
C GLY A 223 7.22 -0.72 -10.63
N TYR A 224 6.00 -0.54 -11.15
CA TYR A 224 5.04 0.39 -10.57
C TYR A 224 4.62 -0.08 -9.19
N SER A 225 4.46 0.86 -8.28
CA SER A 225 4.21 0.56 -6.88
C SER A 225 3.10 1.43 -6.28
N VAL A 226 2.44 0.87 -5.28
CA VAL A 226 1.48 1.55 -4.40
C VAL A 226 1.89 1.25 -2.96
N CYS A 227 2.09 2.30 -2.17
CA CYS A 227 2.41 2.20 -0.75
C CYS A 227 1.40 3.03 0.04
N LYS A 228 0.83 2.46 1.10
CA LYS A 228 -0.19 3.11 1.95
C LYS A 228 0.05 2.81 3.42
N VAL A 229 -0.19 3.79 4.28
CA VAL A 229 -0.32 3.53 5.72
C VAL A 229 -1.66 2.85 5.95
N THR A 230 -1.63 1.63 6.44
CA THR A 230 -2.85 0.83 6.65
C THR A 230 -3.32 0.80 8.11
N GLY A 231 -2.51 1.33 9.02
CA GLY A 231 -2.90 1.42 10.42
C GLY A 231 -1.71 1.45 11.37
N LEU A 232 -1.99 1.25 12.65
CA LEU A 232 -0.98 0.93 13.67
C LEU A 232 -1.10 -0.55 14.04
N GLY A 233 0.00 -1.29 13.92
CA GLY A 233 0.02 -2.72 14.25
C GLY A 233 -0.45 -3.62 13.11
N LYS A 234 -1.27 -4.62 13.41
CA LYS A 234 -1.63 -5.68 12.46
C LYS A 234 -2.57 -5.19 11.35
N LEU A 235 -2.28 -5.57 10.11
CA LEU A 235 -3.16 -5.38 8.95
C LEU A 235 -4.43 -6.23 9.08
N THR A 236 -5.58 -5.71 8.67
CA THR A 236 -6.85 -6.44 8.60
C THR A 236 -7.30 -6.65 7.15
N ASN A 237 -8.14 -7.69 6.92
CA ASN A 237 -8.68 -7.98 5.60
C ASN A 237 -9.45 -6.78 5.01
N GLU A 238 -10.29 -6.16 5.83
CA GLU A 238 -11.12 -5.00 5.45
C GLU A 238 -10.27 -3.85 4.96
N MET A 239 -9.21 -3.52 5.71
CA MET A 239 -8.29 -2.44 5.35
C MET A 239 -7.55 -2.72 4.05
N PHE A 240 -7.09 -3.96 3.86
CA PHE A 240 -6.39 -4.32 2.65
C PHE A 240 -7.30 -4.25 1.42
N ILE A 241 -8.47 -4.86 1.50
CA ILE A 241 -9.45 -4.84 0.40
C ILE A 241 -9.81 -3.40 0.05
N ASP A 242 -10.13 -2.57 1.03
CA ASP A 242 -10.61 -1.21 0.83
C ASP A 242 -9.55 -0.28 0.22
N LEU A 243 -8.29 -0.42 0.65
CA LEU A 243 -7.21 0.45 0.23
C LEU A 243 -6.49 0.01 -1.04
N PHE A 244 -6.55 -1.28 -1.41
CA PHE A 244 -5.76 -1.81 -2.52
C PHE A 244 -6.56 -2.32 -3.71
N SER A 245 -7.83 -2.74 -3.55
CA SER A 245 -8.61 -3.31 -4.65
C SER A 245 -8.73 -2.38 -5.87
N ASP A 246 -8.85 -1.09 -5.64
CA ASP A 246 -8.97 -0.11 -6.73
C ASP A 246 -7.65 0.10 -7.50
N TYR A 247 -6.52 -0.38 -6.97
CA TYR A 247 -5.21 -0.28 -7.63
C TYR A 247 -4.81 -1.53 -8.41
N PHE A 248 -5.50 -2.65 -8.22
CA PHE A 248 -5.19 -3.89 -8.93
C PHE A 248 -6.05 -4.00 -10.20
N ASP A 249 -5.37 -4.12 -11.33
CA ASP A 249 -6.01 -4.26 -12.64
C ASP A 249 -5.66 -5.61 -13.25
N ASN A 250 -6.59 -6.56 -13.18
CA ASN A 250 -6.45 -7.93 -13.66
C ASN A 250 -5.10 -8.60 -13.31
N PRO A 251 -4.77 -8.74 -12.02
CA PRO A 251 -3.53 -9.38 -11.61
C PRO A 251 -3.50 -10.84 -12.04
N SER A 252 -2.44 -11.26 -12.72
CA SER A 252 -2.24 -12.66 -13.10
C SER A 252 -1.82 -13.53 -11.91
N TYR A 253 -1.07 -12.95 -10.97
CA TYR A 253 -0.67 -13.54 -9.71
C TYR A 253 -0.48 -12.48 -8.63
N ILE A 254 -0.82 -12.82 -7.39
CA ILE A 254 -0.36 -12.09 -6.21
C ILE A 254 0.67 -12.95 -5.49
N CYS A 255 1.83 -12.36 -5.17
CA CYS A 255 2.89 -13.00 -4.40
C CYS A 255 2.96 -12.38 -3.01
N SER A 256 2.92 -13.18 -1.94
CA SER A 256 3.04 -12.71 -0.55
C SER A 256 3.84 -13.67 0.33
N ASP A 257 4.05 -13.30 1.59
CA ASP A 257 4.72 -14.10 2.62
C ASP A 257 3.83 -15.15 3.32
N GLY A 258 2.55 -15.26 2.91
CA GLY A 258 1.58 -16.17 3.52
C GLY A 258 0.81 -15.56 4.68
N ASN A 259 0.76 -14.24 4.81
CA ASN A 259 -0.20 -13.58 5.68
C ASN A 259 -1.63 -13.89 5.21
N LEU A 260 -2.47 -14.38 6.12
CA LEU A 260 -3.86 -14.77 5.85
C LEU A 260 -4.71 -13.67 5.22
N VAL A 261 -4.32 -12.41 5.38
CA VAL A 261 -5.00 -11.27 4.74
C VAL A 261 -4.92 -11.36 3.22
N TYR A 262 -3.75 -11.70 2.68
CA TYR A 262 -3.53 -11.83 1.25
C TYR A 262 -4.13 -13.10 0.67
N GLU A 263 -4.03 -14.21 1.41
CA GLU A 263 -4.67 -15.47 1.05
C GLU A 263 -6.17 -15.27 0.86
N LYS A 264 -6.82 -14.64 1.86
CA LYS A 264 -8.24 -14.34 1.83
C LYS A 264 -8.64 -13.39 0.71
N TYR A 265 -7.81 -12.40 0.44
CA TYR A 265 -8.03 -11.48 -0.69
C TYR A 265 -8.04 -12.24 -2.03
N CYS A 266 -7.03 -13.09 -2.24
CA CYS A 266 -6.90 -13.89 -3.46
C CYS A 266 -8.06 -14.87 -3.63
N GLU A 267 -8.53 -15.50 -2.54
CA GLU A 267 -9.72 -16.36 -2.55
C GLU A 267 -10.98 -15.58 -2.97
N ILE A 268 -11.24 -14.42 -2.35
CA ILE A 268 -12.43 -13.59 -2.61
C ILE A 268 -12.50 -13.14 -4.07
N PHE A 269 -11.37 -12.70 -4.62
CA PHE A 269 -11.30 -12.16 -5.98
C PHE A 269 -10.88 -13.20 -7.02
N ASN A 270 -10.75 -14.48 -6.64
CA ASN A 270 -10.33 -15.59 -7.49
C ASN A 270 -9.03 -15.30 -8.26
N ILE A 271 -8.02 -14.77 -7.54
CA ILE A 271 -6.71 -14.44 -8.08
C ILE A 271 -5.72 -15.55 -7.72
N PRO A 272 -4.92 -16.06 -8.67
CA PRO A 272 -3.85 -17.01 -8.35
C PRO A 272 -2.87 -16.44 -7.34
N HIS A 273 -2.62 -17.18 -6.25
CA HIS A 273 -1.79 -16.76 -5.16
C HIS A 273 -0.51 -17.58 -5.07
N TYR A 274 0.64 -16.91 -5.09
CA TYR A 274 1.93 -17.50 -4.79
C TYR A 274 2.36 -17.09 -3.39
N ILE A 275 2.43 -18.07 -2.48
CA ILE A 275 2.88 -17.86 -1.11
C ILE A 275 4.37 -18.23 -1.05
N LYS A 276 5.21 -17.25 -0.74
CA LYS A 276 6.62 -17.53 -0.46
C LYS A 276 6.73 -18.23 0.89
N PRO A 277 7.25 -19.46 0.94
CA PRO A 277 7.39 -20.19 2.20
C PRO A 277 8.30 -19.44 3.19
N SER A 278 7.88 -19.33 4.44
CA SER A 278 8.63 -18.66 5.50
C SER A 278 9.79 -19.49 6.01
N ASN A 279 9.69 -20.81 5.94
CA ASN A 279 10.71 -21.71 6.40
C ASN A 279 10.76 -23.00 5.54
N TYR A 280 11.82 -23.75 5.74
CA TYR A 280 12.09 -24.99 5.02
C TYR A 280 11.07 -26.11 5.30
N SER A 281 10.61 -26.22 6.55
CA SER A 281 9.66 -27.26 6.96
C SER A 281 8.33 -27.13 6.22
N ASP A 282 7.84 -25.91 6.00
CA ASP A 282 6.57 -25.69 5.29
C ASP A 282 6.65 -26.14 3.82
N ILE A 283 7.81 -25.96 3.21
CA ILE A 283 8.04 -26.38 1.83
C ILE A 283 8.05 -27.90 1.72
N LEU A 284 8.72 -28.55 2.67
CA LEU A 284 8.79 -30.00 2.72
C LEU A 284 7.42 -30.63 2.90
N LEU A 285 6.64 -30.11 3.85
CA LEU A 285 5.27 -30.58 4.11
C LEU A 285 4.36 -30.40 2.89
N LYS A 286 4.44 -29.26 2.21
CA LYS A 286 3.64 -29.00 1.00
C LYS A 286 3.99 -29.92 -0.17
N ASN A 287 5.22 -30.42 -0.23
CA ASN A 287 5.67 -31.36 -1.27
C ASN A 287 5.62 -32.84 -0.82
N GLY A 288 4.99 -33.15 0.30
CA GLY A 288 4.79 -34.52 0.78
C GLY A 288 6.04 -35.19 1.35
N TYR A 289 7.03 -34.41 1.80
CA TYR A 289 8.23 -34.93 2.45
C TYR A 289 8.09 -34.86 3.97
N ASP A 290 8.39 -35.96 4.63
CA ASP A 290 8.40 -36.04 6.09
C ASP A 290 9.58 -35.28 6.71
N ASP A 291 9.43 -34.96 8.02
CA ASP A 291 10.48 -34.27 8.79
C ASP A 291 11.81 -35.03 8.75
N CYS A 292 12.81 -34.40 8.15
CA CYS A 292 14.18 -34.90 8.20
C CYS A 292 14.76 -34.73 9.61
N LYS A 293 15.11 -35.82 10.26
CA LYS A 293 15.59 -35.82 11.66
C LYS A 293 17.07 -35.52 11.81
N THR A 294 17.88 -35.83 10.79
CA THR A 294 19.34 -35.64 10.81
C THR A 294 19.81 -34.63 9.78
N VAL A 295 21.04 -34.14 9.94
CA VAL A 295 21.69 -33.23 8.96
C VAL A 295 21.90 -33.93 7.63
N GLU A 296 22.25 -35.22 7.67
CA GLU A 296 22.49 -36.05 6.50
C GLU A 296 21.19 -36.30 5.70
N ASP A 297 20.06 -36.50 6.38
CA ASP A 297 18.76 -36.64 5.72
C ASP A 297 18.37 -35.34 5.00
N ARG A 298 18.68 -34.18 5.60
CA ARG A 298 18.46 -32.86 4.97
C ARG A 298 19.31 -32.66 3.73
N GLU A 299 20.58 -33.06 3.77
CA GLU A 299 21.47 -32.96 2.61
C GLU A 299 21.01 -33.86 1.45
N LYS A 300 20.65 -35.09 1.73
CA LYS A 300 20.08 -36.02 0.74
C LYS A 300 18.79 -35.49 0.12
N LEU A 301 17.93 -34.91 0.95
CA LEU A 301 16.67 -34.33 0.49
C LEU A 301 16.93 -33.07 -0.36
N MET A 302 17.85 -32.21 0.04
CA MET A 302 18.24 -31.03 -0.73
C MET A 302 18.79 -31.41 -2.12
N LEU A 303 19.61 -32.45 -2.18
CA LEU A 303 20.12 -32.97 -3.44
C LEU A 303 18.98 -33.52 -4.32
N LYS A 304 18.02 -34.22 -3.73
CA LYS A 304 16.84 -34.73 -4.42
C LYS A 304 15.95 -33.61 -4.96
N LEU A 305 15.72 -32.54 -4.17
CA LEU A 305 14.97 -31.37 -4.60
C LEU A 305 15.70 -30.61 -5.72
N TYR A 306 17.01 -30.52 -5.64
CA TYR A 306 17.85 -29.93 -6.69
C TYR A 306 17.78 -30.73 -8.00
N ASN A 307 17.91 -32.05 -7.91
CA ASN A 307 17.84 -32.93 -9.07
C ASN A 307 16.44 -32.98 -9.70
N ASN A 308 15.40 -32.74 -8.90
CA ASN A 308 14.02 -32.61 -9.37
C ASN A 308 13.65 -31.19 -9.83
N ASP A 309 14.65 -30.32 -9.97
CA ASP A 309 14.45 -28.93 -10.46
C ASP A 309 13.54 -28.07 -9.57
N LEU A 310 13.35 -28.43 -8.30
CA LEU A 310 12.53 -27.69 -7.34
C LEU A 310 13.29 -26.59 -6.59
N ILE A 311 14.62 -26.63 -6.60
CA ILE A 311 15.49 -25.62 -5.99
C ILE A 311 16.61 -25.18 -6.95
N ASP A 312 16.94 -23.89 -6.92
CA ASP A 312 17.90 -23.28 -7.86
C ASP A 312 19.33 -23.39 -7.41
N LYS A 313 19.57 -23.26 -6.11
CA LYS A 313 20.91 -23.15 -5.58
C LYS A 313 20.96 -23.59 -4.13
N ILE A 314 21.93 -24.47 -3.84
CA ILE A 314 22.29 -24.78 -2.46
C ILE A 314 23.36 -23.78 -2.04
N THR A 315 23.02 -22.84 -1.17
CA THR A 315 23.98 -21.88 -0.62
C THR A 315 24.34 -22.27 0.80
N TYR A 316 25.63 -22.44 1.08
CA TYR A 316 26.13 -22.70 2.41
C TYR A 316 26.47 -21.37 3.10
N LYS A 317 25.77 -21.05 4.19
CA LYS A 317 26.12 -19.94 5.08
C LYS A 317 26.32 -20.47 6.50
N GLY A 318 27.56 -20.80 6.84
CA GLY A 318 27.90 -21.39 8.13
C GLY A 318 27.28 -22.78 8.33
N LYS A 319 26.67 -23.04 9.51
CA LYS A 319 26.02 -24.31 9.83
C LYS A 319 24.59 -24.45 9.27
N LEU A 320 24.07 -23.46 8.55
CA LEU A 320 22.72 -23.43 8.00
C LEU A 320 22.79 -23.31 6.49
N ASN A 321 22.23 -24.31 5.81
CA ASN A 321 22.09 -24.30 4.36
C ASN A 321 20.86 -23.45 3.99
N TYR A 322 21.07 -22.40 3.21
CA TYR A 322 20.00 -21.62 2.60
C TYR A 322 19.61 -22.27 1.27
N ILE A 323 18.33 -22.59 1.13
CA ILE A 323 17.75 -23.08 -0.10
C ILE A 323 16.99 -21.93 -0.75
N GLU A 324 17.45 -21.50 -1.91
CA GLU A 324 16.65 -20.64 -2.78
C GLU A 324 15.86 -21.58 -3.71
N PHE A 325 14.53 -21.58 -3.54
CA PHE A 325 13.68 -22.33 -4.44
C PHE A 325 13.71 -21.72 -5.83
N LYS A 326 13.87 -22.55 -6.84
CA LYS A 326 13.54 -22.15 -8.20
C LYS A 326 12.11 -21.65 -8.22
N ASN A 327 11.92 -20.41 -8.64
CA ASN A 327 10.64 -19.97 -9.12
C ASN A 327 10.19 -21.00 -10.14
N LEU A 328 9.09 -21.68 -9.88
CA LEU A 328 8.51 -22.64 -10.80
C LEU A 328 8.71 -22.14 -12.23
N LYS A 329 9.29 -22.95 -13.10
CA LYS A 329 9.78 -22.64 -14.46
C LYS A 329 8.90 -21.76 -15.35
N THR A 330 7.69 -21.44 -14.91
CA THR A 330 6.68 -20.73 -15.69
C THR A 330 6.70 -19.22 -15.55
N ASN A 331 7.38 -18.64 -14.52
CA ASN A 331 7.32 -17.18 -14.35
C ASN A 331 8.45 -16.65 -13.47
N ASN A 332 9.47 -16.03 -14.09
CA ASN A 332 10.63 -15.44 -13.42
C ASN A 332 10.34 -14.32 -12.41
N ASN A 333 9.05 -13.97 -12.22
CA ASN A 333 8.61 -12.88 -11.34
C ASN A 333 7.92 -13.34 -10.06
N LEU A 334 7.69 -14.65 -9.85
CA LEU A 334 7.06 -15.19 -8.64
C LEU A 334 8.06 -15.17 -7.47
N SER A 335 8.17 -14.04 -6.82
CA SER A 335 9.09 -13.82 -5.70
C SER A 335 8.61 -12.65 -4.83
N LEU A 336 9.33 -12.34 -3.74
CA LEU A 336 9.16 -11.12 -2.94
C LEU A 336 10.38 -10.19 -3.02
N ALA A 337 11.25 -10.40 -4.00
CA ALA A 337 12.51 -9.65 -4.10
C ALA A 337 12.28 -8.16 -4.32
N ARG A 338 11.36 -7.79 -5.21
CA ARG A 338 11.05 -6.38 -5.54
C ARG A 338 10.39 -5.65 -4.39
N VAL A 339 9.42 -6.25 -3.71
CA VAL A 339 8.76 -5.62 -2.56
C VAL A 339 9.73 -5.47 -1.40
N ASN A 340 10.65 -6.41 -1.18
CA ASN A 340 11.69 -6.29 -0.17
C ASN A 340 12.71 -5.17 -0.49
N GLU A 341 13.06 -4.99 -1.77
CA GLU A 341 13.88 -3.86 -2.21
C GLU A 341 13.15 -2.53 -2.00
N LEU A 342 11.86 -2.47 -2.33
CA LEU A 342 11.02 -1.31 -2.08
C LEU A 342 10.96 -0.95 -0.59
N HIS A 343 10.84 -1.94 0.30
CA HIS A 343 10.89 -1.75 1.76
C HIS A 343 12.23 -1.19 2.23
N LYS A 344 13.34 -1.71 1.70
CA LYS A 344 14.68 -1.21 2.00
C LYS A 344 14.82 0.27 1.61
N ASP A 345 14.35 0.62 0.42
CA ASP A 345 14.41 1.98 -0.10
C ASP A 345 13.49 2.92 0.69
N LEU A 346 12.28 2.48 1.04
CA LEU A 346 11.36 3.25 1.86
C LEU A 346 11.93 3.51 3.25
N LYS A 347 12.50 2.50 3.91
CA LYS A 347 13.16 2.67 5.22
C LYS A 347 14.36 3.60 5.14
N LYS A 348 15.17 3.50 4.08
CA LYS A 348 16.27 4.43 3.83
C LYS A 348 15.75 5.87 3.67
N PHE A 349 14.70 6.07 2.87
CA PHE A 349 14.07 7.37 2.69
C PHE A 349 13.57 7.96 4.01
N ILE A 350 12.81 7.21 4.80
CA ILE A 350 12.23 7.71 6.07
C ILE A 350 13.32 7.96 7.13
N TYR A 351 14.18 6.99 7.38
CA TYR A 351 15.10 7.04 8.53
C TYR A 351 16.41 7.78 8.25
N ARG A 352 16.92 7.68 7.02
CA ARG A 352 18.17 8.31 6.64
C ARG A 352 17.95 9.66 5.98
N ASP A 353 17.17 9.71 4.89
CA ASP A 353 17.06 10.90 4.06
C ASP A 353 16.16 11.97 4.71
N LYS A 354 15.15 11.57 5.47
CA LYS A 354 14.25 12.47 6.22
C LYS A 354 14.53 12.52 7.72
N THR A 355 15.53 11.74 8.19
CA THR A 355 15.89 11.66 9.63
C THR A 355 14.68 11.38 10.54
N ASN A 356 13.82 10.44 10.10
CA ASN A 356 12.51 10.14 10.64
C ASN A 356 11.47 11.25 10.43
N VAL A 357 10.21 10.88 10.36
CA VAL A 357 9.04 11.77 10.17
C VAL A 357 8.01 11.52 11.26
N SER A 358 7.21 12.53 11.60
CA SER A 358 6.07 12.33 12.48
C SER A 358 5.02 11.45 11.80
N THR A 359 4.45 10.49 12.53
CA THR A 359 3.48 9.52 11.99
C THR A 359 2.25 10.19 11.38
N LYS A 360 1.84 11.35 11.89
CA LYS A 360 0.73 12.13 11.31
C LYS A 360 1.00 12.65 9.89
N TYR A 361 2.25 12.72 9.46
CA TYR A 361 2.63 13.11 8.09
C TYR A 361 3.15 11.93 7.28
N LEU A 362 3.17 10.73 7.86
CA LEU A 362 3.80 9.57 7.24
C LEU A 362 3.17 9.22 5.88
N GLU A 363 1.84 9.26 5.77
CA GLU A 363 1.13 9.01 4.51
C GLU A 363 1.57 9.98 3.39
N ASP A 364 1.72 11.28 3.71
CA ASP A 364 2.19 12.27 2.74
C ASP A 364 3.61 11.95 2.23
N TYR A 365 4.51 11.57 3.15
CA TYR A 365 5.88 11.19 2.77
C TYR A 365 5.95 9.88 1.99
N ILE A 366 5.07 8.92 2.32
CA ILE A 366 4.97 7.65 1.59
C ILE A 366 4.43 7.89 0.18
N GLY A 367 3.36 8.67 0.03
CA GLY A 367 2.82 9.04 -1.28
C GLY A 367 3.84 9.79 -2.14
N PHE A 368 4.59 10.73 -1.57
CA PHE A 368 5.69 11.42 -2.25
C PHE A 368 6.80 10.44 -2.68
N PHE A 369 7.22 9.53 -1.81
CA PHE A 369 8.20 8.49 -2.14
C PHE A 369 7.71 7.61 -3.29
N THR A 370 6.47 7.12 -3.21
CA THR A 370 5.84 6.27 -4.22
C THR A 370 5.75 6.98 -5.56
N TYR A 371 5.35 8.26 -5.58
CA TYR A 371 5.32 9.06 -6.80
C TYR A 371 6.70 9.13 -7.47
N LEU A 372 7.77 9.42 -6.71
CA LEU A 372 9.13 9.47 -7.25
C LEU A 372 9.62 8.11 -7.77
N LYS A 373 9.24 7.01 -7.11
CA LYS A 373 9.53 5.65 -7.59
C LYS A 373 8.82 5.37 -8.91
N ASN A 374 7.54 5.68 -9.01
CA ASN A 374 6.74 5.51 -10.22
C ASN A 374 7.21 6.44 -11.35
N TRP A 375 7.66 7.65 -11.03
CA TRP A 375 8.33 8.52 -12.00
C TRP A 375 9.56 7.84 -12.60
N LYS A 376 10.42 7.23 -11.75
CA LYS A 376 11.60 6.49 -12.23
C LYS A 376 11.22 5.36 -13.17
N VAL A 377 10.14 4.63 -12.90
CA VAL A 377 9.65 3.57 -13.80
C VAL A 377 9.20 4.16 -15.13
N ARG A 378 8.39 5.22 -15.09
CA ARG A 378 7.83 5.87 -16.27
C ARG A 378 8.89 6.47 -17.20
N PHE A 379 9.94 7.09 -16.63
CA PHE A 379 10.95 7.85 -17.39
C PHE A 379 12.36 7.23 -17.35
N ASN A 380 12.51 6.06 -16.75
CA ASN A 380 13.77 5.36 -16.49
C ASN A 380 14.83 6.21 -15.75
N ARG A 381 14.42 7.26 -15.06
CA ARG A 381 15.27 8.15 -14.24
C ARG A 381 14.44 8.93 -13.23
N TYR A 382 15.08 9.36 -12.14
CA TYR A 382 14.44 10.30 -11.22
C TYR A 382 14.31 11.70 -11.85
N PRO A 383 13.34 12.52 -11.41
CA PRO A 383 13.19 13.88 -11.91
C PRO A 383 14.41 14.71 -11.48
N ASN A 384 15.17 15.21 -12.45
CA ASN A 384 16.40 15.97 -12.23
C ASN A 384 16.56 17.18 -13.18
N SER A 385 15.82 17.22 -14.27
CA SER A 385 15.87 18.35 -15.20
C SER A 385 14.86 19.43 -14.83
N LYS A 386 15.11 20.67 -15.26
CA LYS A 386 14.15 21.78 -15.12
C LYS A 386 12.78 21.41 -15.70
N LYS A 387 12.76 20.73 -16.85
CA LYS A 387 11.54 20.28 -17.53
C LYS A 387 10.74 19.29 -16.66
N ASP A 388 11.41 18.35 -15.99
CA ASP A 388 10.76 17.41 -15.09
C ASP A 388 10.08 18.11 -13.91
N ILE A 389 10.81 19.06 -13.31
CA ILE A 389 10.29 19.81 -12.16
C ILE A 389 9.09 20.68 -12.58
N GLU A 390 9.16 21.32 -13.73
CA GLU A 390 8.05 22.09 -14.29
C GLU A 390 6.84 21.21 -14.59
N GLN A 391 7.04 20.00 -15.13
CA GLN A 391 5.96 19.04 -15.37
C GLN A 391 5.28 18.62 -14.06
N ILE A 392 6.05 18.24 -13.04
CA ILE A 392 5.49 17.89 -11.72
C ILE A 392 4.72 19.07 -11.13
N PHE A 393 5.23 20.28 -11.28
CA PHE A 393 4.56 21.50 -10.81
C PHE A 393 3.21 21.72 -11.50
N GLU A 394 3.12 21.47 -12.80
CA GLU A 394 1.86 21.53 -13.55
C GLU A 394 0.88 20.44 -13.12
N GLU A 395 1.34 19.20 -12.90
CA GLU A 395 0.52 18.11 -12.38
C GLU A 395 -0.11 18.48 -11.03
N ILE A 396 0.68 19.04 -10.10
CA ILE A 396 0.19 19.54 -8.80
C ILE A 396 -0.91 20.60 -8.97
N LEU A 397 -0.71 21.56 -9.87
CA LEU A 397 -1.68 22.64 -10.09
C LEU A 397 -2.94 22.16 -10.81
N THR A 398 -2.80 21.18 -11.69
CA THR A 398 -3.93 20.58 -12.42
C THR A 398 -4.83 19.75 -11.50
N ALA A 399 -4.25 19.06 -10.53
CA ALA A 399 -4.98 18.25 -9.54
C ALA A 399 -5.88 19.10 -8.61
N LYS A 400 -5.68 20.44 -8.54
CA LYS A 400 -6.51 21.36 -7.74
C LYS A 400 -6.62 20.99 -6.26
N VAL A 401 -5.55 20.47 -5.68
CA VAL A 401 -5.48 20.15 -4.27
C VAL A 401 -5.26 21.41 -3.45
N ASN A 402 -6.24 21.77 -2.63
CA ASN A 402 -6.12 22.89 -1.70
C ASN A 402 -5.68 22.37 -0.33
N TYR A 403 -4.42 22.62 0.02
CA TYR A 403 -3.85 22.27 1.32
C TYR A 403 -3.24 23.52 1.96
N THR A 404 -3.84 23.97 3.03
CA THR A 404 -3.52 25.25 3.65
C THR A 404 -2.47 25.10 4.76
N ILE A 405 -1.90 26.22 5.20
CA ILE A 405 -1.00 26.24 6.36
C ILE A 405 -1.76 25.79 7.64
N ASN A 406 -3.05 26.09 7.73
CA ASN A 406 -3.87 25.67 8.86
C ASN A 406 -4.00 24.14 8.89
N ASP A 407 -4.29 23.52 7.75
CA ASP A 407 -4.41 22.06 7.66
C ASP A 407 -3.12 21.36 8.10
N ILE A 408 -1.95 21.91 7.74
CA ILE A 408 -0.65 21.38 8.21
C ILE A 408 -0.51 21.51 9.74
N LYS A 409 -0.88 22.67 10.30
CA LYS A 409 -0.71 22.95 11.74
C LYS A 409 -1.66 22.13 12.62
N THR A 410 -2.89 21.95 12.15
CA THR A 410 -3.96 21.23 12.88
C THR A 410 -4.01 19.74 12.54
N LYS A 411 -3.12 19.26 11.62
CA LYS A 411 -3.12 17.85 11.23
C LYS A 411 -2.87 16.95 12.43
N GLU A 412 -3.81 16.09 12.69
CA GLU A 412 -3.72 14.99 13.65
C GLU A 412 -3.39 13.68 12.94
N LEU A 413 -3.14 12.64 13.72
CA LEU A 413 -3.02 11.30 13.15
C LEU A 413 -4.41 10.82 12.76
N ASP A 414 -4.63 10.75 11.47
CA ASP A 414 -5.81 10.13 10.87
C ASP A 414 -5.40 8.79 10.25
N LEU A 415 -5.84 7.71 10.87
CA LEU A 415 -5.62 6.38 10.35
C LEU A 415 -6.78 6.01 9.45
N PRO A 416 -6.53 5.36 8.32
CA PRO A 416 -7.58 4.95 7.42
C PRO A 416 -8.57 4.04 8.15
N LYS A 417 -9.86 4.22 7.87
CA LYS A 417 -10.94 3.38 8.37
C LYS A 417 -11.59 2.67 7.18
N PRO A 418 -12.04 1.42 7.34
CA PRO A 418 -12.75 0.74 6.27
C PRO A 418 -13.95 1.58 5.81
N SER A 419 -14.07 1.78 4.50
CA SER A 419 -15.17 2.56 3.90
C SER A 419 -16.50 1.79 3.88
N GLY A 420 -16.43 0.47 4.09
CA GLY A 420 -17.59 -0.42 3.95
C GLY A 420 -17.95 -0.78 2.50
N LYS A 421 -17.23 -0.26 1.51
CA LYS A 421 -17.47 -0.52 0.07
C LYS A 421 -17.53 -2.02 -0.25
N TYR A 422 -16.69 -2.82 0.40
CA TYR A 422 -16.60 -4.28 0.20
C TYR A 422 -17.21 -5.09 1.35
N MET A 423 -17.97 -4.49 2.24
CA MET A 423 -18.52 -5.14 3.44
C MET A 423 -19.41 -6.34 3.10
N ASN A 424 -20.24 -6.23 2.06
CA ASN A 424 -21.14 -7.33 1.64
C ASN A 424 -20.34 -8.56 1.22
N ILE A 425 -19.23 -8.40 0.49
CA ILE A 425 -18.36 -9.51 0.08
C ILE A 425 -17.76 -10.19 1.30
N LEU A 426 -17.27 -9.42 2.29
CA LEU A 426 -16.72 -9.96 3.52
C LEU A 426 -17.76 -10.68 4.38
N ILE A 427 -19.00 -10.19 4.40
CA ILE A 427 -20.12 -10.85 5.10
C ILE A 427 -20.45 -12.20 4.43
N GLU A 428 -20.53 -12.25 3.11
CA GLU A 428 -20.78 -13.47 2.36
C GLU A 428 -19.69 -14.51 2.57
N GLU A 429 -18.41 -14.11 2.47
CA GLU A 429 -17.29 -14.99 2.75
C GLU A 429 -17.29 -15.49 4.20
N THR A 430 -17.61 -14.63 5.14
CA THR A 430 -17.76 -15.03 6.54
C THR A 430 -18.86 -16.08 6.71
N LYS A 431 -19.97 -15.97 5.98
CA LYS A 431 -21.04 -16.98 5.98
C LYS A 431 -20.56 -18.31 5.40
N LYS A 432 -19.85 -18.30 4.25
CA LYS A 432 -19.29 -19.52 3.64
C LYS A 432 -18.31 -20.23 4.58
N VAL A 433 -17.36 -19.48 5.15
CA VAL A 433 -16.42 -20.05 6.14
C VAL A 433 -17.16 -20.65 7.34
N ARG A 434 -18.22 -20.01 7.78
CA ARG A 434 -19.10 -20.52 8.85
C ARG A 434 -19.74 -21.83 8.48
N GLU A 435 -20.24 -21.96 7.29
CA GLU A 435 -20.88 -23.17 6.80
C GLU A 435 -19.87 -24.33 6.66
N ILE A 436 -18.70 -24.05 6.07
CA ILE A 436 -17.60 -25.03 5.95
C ILE A 436 -17.15 -25.50 7.33
N THR A 437 -16.92 -24.57 8.27
CA THR A 437 -16.50 -24.91 9.65
C THR A 437 -17.55 -25.74 10.37
N ARG A 438 -18.84 -25.43 10.16
CA ARG A 438 -19.94 -26.19 10.72
C ARG A 438 -19.94 -27.62 10.21
N ASN A 439 -19.77 -27.84 8.93
CA ASN A 439 -19.77 -29.14 8.29
C ASN A 439 -18.50 -29.94 8.65
N LYS A 440 -17.41 -29.27 8.97
CA LYS A 440 -16.14 -29.91 9.37
C LYS A 440 -16.20 -30.59 10.73
N TYR A 441 -16.81 -29.95 11.72
CA TYR A 441 -16.80 -30.48 13.10
C TYR A 441 -18.08 -31.25 13.50
N PHE A 442 -19.19 -30.97 12.82
CA PHE A 442 -20.49 -31.58 13.14
C PHE A 442 -20.94 -32.48 11.98
N LYS A 443 -21.03 -33.77 12.23
CA LYS A 443 -21.64 -34.74 11.31
C LYS A 443 -23.06 -35.03 11.77
N PHE A 444 -24.01 -34.85 10.88
CA PHE A 444 -25.40 -35.27 11.09
C PHE A 444 -25.59 -36.64 10.47
N ASN A 445 -26.05 -37.61 11.26
CA ASN A 445 -26.45 -38.91 10.78
C ASN A 445 -27.95 -38.86 10.50
N GLU A 446 -28.35 -39.06 9.25
CA GLU A 446 -29.76 -39.00 8.82
C GLU A 446 -30.59 -40.16 9.33
N GLU A 447 -29.97 -41.34 9.60
CA GLU A 447 -30.66 -42.56 10.01
C GLU A 447 -31.15 -42.48 11.47
N ASP A 448 -30.40 -41.90 12.36
CA ASP A 448 -30.72 -41.82 13.80
C ASP A 448 -30.98 -40.42 14.31
N GLY A 449 -30.84 -39.41 13.43
CA GLY A 449 -31.01 -37.99 13.75
C GLY A 449 -29.95 -37.40 14.69
N VAL A 450 -28.88 -38.16 14.97
CA VAL A 450 -27.86 -37.76 15.94
C VAL A 450 -26.81 -36.87 15.30
N VAL A 451 -26.46 -35.80 15.99
CA VAL A 451 -25.34 -34.90 15.62
C VAL A 451 -24.10 -35.34 16.37
N THR A 452 -23.10 -35.83 15.66
CA THR A 452 -21.80 -36.19 16.24
C THR A 452 -20.82 -35.01 16.07
N PHE A 453 -20.08 -34.70 17.15
CA PHE A 453 -19.06 -33.66 17.17
C PHE A 453 -17.65 -34.26 17.13
N ASN A 454 -16.86 -33.91 16.10
CA ASN A 454 -15.49 -34.40 15.95
C ASN A 454 -14.53 -33.60 16.84
N LYS A 455 -14.42 -34.01 18.09
CA LYS A 455 -13.56 -33.37 19.12
C LYS A 455 -12.10 -33.29 18.71
N ARG A 456 -11.60 -34.33 18.04
CA ARG A 456 -10.19 -34.40 17.60
C ARG A 456 -9.88 -33.32 16.56
N GLU A 457 -10.71 -33.19 15.57
CA GLU A 457 -10.53 -32.21 14.49
C GLU A 457 -10.67 -30.79 15.02
N TYR A 458 -11.62 -30.54 15.91
CA TYR A 458 -11.74 -29.27 16.60
C TYR A 458 -10.48 -28.88 17.40
N LEU A 459 -9.93 -29.82 18.19
CA LEU A 459 -8.71 -29.57 18.96
C LEU A 459 -7.46 -29.38 18.10
N LEU A 460 -7.40 -30.01 16.92
CA LEU A 460 -6.30 -29.77 15.96
C LEU A 460 -6.31 -28.38 15.37
N ASP A 461 -7.48 -27.77 15.22
CA ASP A 461 -7.67 -26.48 14.58
C ASP A 461 -7.67 -25.28 15.54
N ILE A 462 -7.84 -25.50 16.85
CA ILE A 462 -7.79 -24.37 17.79
C ILE A 462 -6.38 -23.78 17.89
N PRO A 463 -6.26 -22.45 18.12
CA PRO A 463 -4.98 -21.80 18.26
C PRO A 463 -4.06 -22.46 19.29
N ARG A 464 -2.77 -22.60 18.99
CA ARG A 464 -1.76 -23.26 19.86
C ARG A 464 -1.78 -22.76 21.30
N TYR A 465 -2.03 -21.48 21.53
CA TYR A 465 -2.09 -20.96 22.90
C TYR A 465 -3.25 -21.54 23.71
N LYS A 466 -4.40 -21.82 23.07
CA LYS A 466 -5.54 -22.49 23.73
C LYS A 466 -5.19 -23.93 24.08
N LEU A 467 -4.55 -24.67 23.15
CA LEU A 467 -4.03 -26.03 23.41
C LEU A 467 -3.01 -26.01 24.56
N TYR A 468 -2.10 -25.07 24.59
CA TYR A 468 -1.09 -24.96 25.64
C TYR A 468 -1.69 -24.61 27.00
N ASN A 469 -2.77 -23.86 27.04
CA ASN A 469 -3.50 -23.58 28.27
C ASN A 469 -4.17 -24.87 28.81
N LEU A 470 -4.82 -25.64 27.94
CA LEU A 470 -5.35 -26.97 28.32
C LEU A 470 -4.23 -27.87 28.84
N CYS A 471 -3.07 -27.93 28.17
CA CYS A 471 -1.93 -28.71 28.65
C CYS A 471 -1.47 -28.31 30.05
N LYS A 472 -1.50 -27.02 30.38
CA LYS A 472 -1.16 -26.53 31.73
C LYS A 472 -2.21 -26.93 32.76
N GLU A 473 -3.50 -26.83 32.43
CA GLU A 473 -4.60 -27.24 33.29
C GLU A 473 -4.53 -28.73 33.63
N TYR A 474 -4.16 -29.56 32.66
CA TYR A 474 -4.00 -31.01 32.84
C TYR A 474 -2.59 -31.44 33.27
N ASN A 475 -1.71 -30.52 33.65
CA ASN A 475 -0.33 -30.80 34.07
C ASN A 475 0.49 -31.65 33.09
N ILE A 476 0.21 -31.57 31.79
CA ILE A 476 0.95 -32.28 30.75
C ILE A 476 2.35 -31.70 30.69
N LYS A 477 3.37 -32.48 31.05
CA LYS A 477 4.76 -32.04 31.07
C LYS A 477 5.36 -31.96 29.64
N ARG A 478 6.25 -31.02 29.41
CA ARG A 478 7.03 -30.86 28.16
C ARG A 478 6.18 -30.71 26.88
N PHE A 479 4.92 -30.29 26.97
CA PHE A 479 3.99 -30.19 25.84
C PHE A 479 4.54 -29.30 24.70
N ARG A 480 5.35 -28.28 25.01
CA ARG A 480 5.97 -27.40 23.97
C ARG A 480 6.94 -28.13 23.03
N LYS A 481 7.41 -29.32 23.42
CA LYS A 481 8.30 -30.17 22.61
C LYS A 481 7.55 -31.24 21.83
N LEU A 482 6.25 -31.36 22.04
CA LEU A 482 5.40 -32.34 21.37
C LEU A 482 4.78 -31.77 20.09
N ALA A 483 4.56 -32.64 19.12
CA ALA A 483 3.75 -32.34 17.96
C ALA A 483 2.28 -32.11 18.36
N ILE A 484 1.55 -31.28 17.61
CA ILE A 484 0.17 -30.89 17.94
C ILE A 484 -0.73 -32.13 18.04
N TRP A 485 -0.61 -33.07 17.10
CA TRP A 485 -1.40 -34.31 17.13
C TRP A 485 -1.14 -35.16 18.39
N SER A 486 0.09 -35.17 18.91
CA SER A 486 0.43 -35.86 20.17
C SER A 486 -0.20 -35.16 21.36
N ILE A 487 -0.20 -33.84 21.39
CA ILE A 487 -0.89 -33.04 22.41
C ILE A 487 -2.37 -33.34 22.40
N VAL A 488 -3.02 -33.31 21.25
CA VAL A 488 -4.45 -33.62 21.10
C VAL A 488 -4.77 -35.02 21.56
N THR A 489 -3.93 -36.00 21.22
CA THR A 489 -4.11 -37.38 21.68
C THR A 489 -4.02 -37.52 23.21
N LEU A 490 -3.13 -36.78 23.85
CA LEU A 490 -3.00 -36.74 25.32
C LEU A 490 -4.19 -36.03 25.98
N LEU A 491 -4.67 -34.94 25.38
CA LEU A 491 -5.84 -34.21 25.87
C LEU A 491 -7.13 -35.06 25.78
N LEU A 492 -7.32 -35.79 24.68
CA LEU A 492 -8.50 -36.65 24.49
C LEU A 492 -8.55 -37.84 25.46
N LYS A 493 -7.46 -38.15 26.16
CA LYS A 493 -7.43 -39.17 27.22
C LYS A 493 -7.88 -38.68 28.60
N GLN A 494 -8.07 -37.37 28.76
CA GLN A 494 -8.51 -36.78 30.01
C GLN A 494 -10.02 -36.98 30.20
N SER A 495 -10.44 -37.37 31.40
CA SER A 495 -11.83 -37.77 31.70
C SER A 495 -12.85 -36.64 31.56
N ASP A 496 -12.45 -35.40 31.79
CA ASP A 496 -13.28 -34.20 31.75
C ASP A 496 -13.03 -33.28 30.55
N ILE A 497 -12.29 -33.77 29.54
CA ILE A 497 -11.93 -32.97 28.36
C ILE A 497 -13.18 -32.48 27.61
N ASP A 498 -14.26 -33.22 27.64
CA ASP A 498 -15.50 -32.85 26.98
C ASP A 498 -16.10 -31.60 27.57
N ILE A 499 -16.06 -31.44 28.89
CA ILE A 499 -16.52 -30.24 29.59
C ILE A 499 -15.66 -29.04 29.18
N LYS A 500 -14.35 -29.26 29.09
CA LYS A 500 -13.42 -28.19 28.67
C LYS A 500 -13.60 -27.78 27.22
N ILE A 501 -13.81 -28.73 26.32
CA ILE A 501 -14.13 -28.46 24.92
C ILE A 501 -15.44 -27.67 24.83
N TYR A 502 -16.46 -28.08 25.60
CA TYR A 502 -17.74 -27.36 25.64
C TYR A 502 -17.58 -25.93 26.13
N GLN A 503 -16.79 -25.69 27.17
CA GLN A 503 -16.48 -24.34 27.67
C GLN A 503 -15.72 -23.48 26.64
N LEU A 504 -14.85 -24.09 25.83
CA LEU A 504 -14.17 -23.42 24.73
C LEU A 504 -15.13 -23.05 23.60
N LEU A 505 -16.05 -23.97 23.27
CA LEU A 505 -17.12 -23.76 22.29
C LEU A 505 -18.08 -22.66 22.72
N GLU A 506 -18.45 -22.62 24.01
CA GLU A 506 -19.31 -21.54 24.55
C GLU A 506 -18.65 -20.17 24.49
N LYS A 507 -17.35 -20.08 24.69
CA LYS A 507 -16.57 -18.83 24.55
C LYS A 507 -16.38 -18.42 23.09
N ASP A 508 -16.53 -19.35 22.17
CA ASP A 508 -16.46 -19.11 20.74
C ASP A 508 -17.86 -18.74 20.24
N ARG A 509 -18.20 -17.43 20.25
CA ARG A 509 -19.51 -16.87 19.82
C ARG A 509 -20.00 -17.42 18.49
N TYR A 510 -19.10 -17.94 17.72
CA TYR A 510 -19.29 -18.44 16.38
C TYR A 510 -19.91 -19.85 16.34
N LEU A 511 -19.48 -20.75 17.23
CA LEU A 511 -20.00 -22.11 17.33
C LEU A 511 -21.23 -22.21 18.26
N ARG A 512 -21.36 -21.29 19.22
CA ARG A 512 -22.45 -21.20 20.19
C ARG A 512 -23.85 -21.19 19.55
N ASN A 513 -24.04 -20.30 18.55
CA ASN A 513 -25.34 -20.15 17.86
C ASN A 513 -25.76 -21.39 17.05
N ASN A 514 -24.84 -22.32 16.79
CA ASN A 514 -25.13 -23.55 16.03
C ASN A 514 -25.51 -24.72 16.91
N VAL A 515 -25.05 -24.74 18.16
CA VAL A 515 -25.46 -25.75 19.16
C VAL A 515 -26.88 -25.46 19.63
N GLU A 516 -27.22 -24.20 19.96
CA GLU A 516 -28.54 -23.77 20.44
C GLU A 516 -29.66 -23.96 19.41
N LYS A 517 -29.36 -23.69 18.12
CA LYS A 517 -30.37 -23.84 17.05
C LYS A 517 -30.73 -25.32 16.72
N LYS A 518 -29.88 -26.26 17.07
CA LYS A 518 -30.14 -27.70 16.83
C LYS A 518 -30.82 -28.37 18.05
N SER A 519 -30.50 -27.96 19.28
CA SER A 519 -31.22 -28.42 20.46
C SER A 519 -32.69 -28.03 20.47
N ASN A 520 -33.02 -26.82 19.92
CA ASN A 520 -34.41 -26.34 19.82
C ASN A 520 -35.21 -26.91 18.64
N ARG A 521 -34.60 -27.72 17.75
CA ARG A 521 -35.33 -28.44 16.70
C ARG A 521 -35.68 -29.87 17.08
N ASN A 522 -35.15 -30.36 18.21
CA ASN A 522 -35.41 -31.68 18.76
C ASN A 522 -36.27 -31.64 20.06
N LEU A 523 -36.89 -30.51 20.34
CA LEU A 523 -38.02 -30.33 21.25
C LEU A 523 -39.25 -29.85 20.43
#